data_36eb93aa7931534a8950111e96e780b8
#
_entry.id   36eb93aa7931534a8950111e96e780b8
#
_cell.length_a   1.000
_cell.length_b   1.000
_cell.length_c   1.000
_cell.angle_alpha   90.00
_cell.angle_beta   90.00
_cell.angle_gamma   90.00
#
_symmetry.space_group_name_H-M   'P 1'
#
loop_
_entity.id
_entity.type
_entity.pdbx_description
1 polymer ?
#
loop_
_entity_poly.entity_id
_entity_poly.type
_entity_poly.pdbx_seq_one_letter_code
_entity_poly.pdbx_strand_id
1 'polypeptide(L)'
;MKKIFLLTAAFMAVALSAKAEIKFAYEAGAEVVSTYIWRGQYNGALSLQPDLEIGYDGEHTSLRIGAWASIGASDWMFRKDQGDGTGLTRFMPEVDIIGSFSVYGLNVGFNHYYYCDGSNFFSWQKDADLFDENGELNTTSTTEVWAGYNFGDVFGEKAGAYFNWYTIVAGADFNTDDNGDAKRAWSSYIELGYDYTWENVGITLGAQLGMSPWASPLYGNEKFAVTNISLKFNKEWEVGPCTIDLFAQASVNPDGINKENCFIWKAGDEKLYNQKLNGVIGLGFWF
;
A
#
# COMPACT_ATOMS: atom_id res chain seq x y z
N MET A 1 4.93 -17.93 17.94
CA MET A 1 4.27 -16.87 18.72
C MET A 1 5.14 -16.32 19.87
N LYS A 2 5.65 -17.12 20.84
CA LYS A 2 6.48 -16.59 21.97
C LYS A 2 7.75 -15.81 21.54
N LYS A 3 8.42 -16.19 20.44
CA LYS A 3 9.64 -15.51 19.96
C LYS A 3 9.37 -14.15 19.32
N ILE A 4 8.22 -13.99 18.67
CA ILE A 4 7.79 -12.72 18.05
C ILE A 4 7.42 -11.73 19.17
N PHE A 5 6.71 -12.19 20.20
CA PHE A 5 6.35 -11.36 21.36
C PHE A 5 7.58 -10.84 22.13
N LEU A 6 8.64 -11.67 22.24
CA LEU A 6 9.91 -11.28 22.87
C LEU A 6 10.67 -10.24 22.03
N LEU A 7 10.65 -10.33 20.71
CA LEU A 7 11.26 -9.33 19.83
C LEU A 7 10.54 -7.98 19.96
N THR A 8 9.21 -7.99 19.90
CA THR A 8 8.38 -6.78 20.03
C THR A 8 8.56 -6.13 21.42
N ALA A 9 8.62 -6.94 22.49
CA ALA A 9 8.87 -6.44 23.84
C ALA A 9 10.29 -5.89 24.01
N ALA A 10 11.30 -6.49 23.37
CA ALA A 10 12.67 -5.99 23.40
C ALA A 10 12.81 -4.67 22.63
N PHE A 11 12.14 -4.53 21.47
CA PHE A 11 12.08 -3.28 20.72
C PHE A 11 11.39 -2.16 21.50
N MET A 12 10.25 -2.45 22.15
CA MET A 12 9.58 -1.48 23.03
C MET A 12 10.43 -1.09 24.22
N ALA A 13 11.20 -2.01 24.81
CA ALA A 13 12.09 -1.71 25.93
C ALA A 13 13.25 -0.79 25.52
N VAL A 14 13.78 -0.92 24.31
CA VAL A 14 14.81 -0.02 23.76
C VAL A 14 14.23 1.38 23.51
N ALA A 15 13.02 1.48 22.96
CA ALA A 15 12.35 2.75 22.75
C ALA A 15 12.03 3.48 24.06
N LEU A 16 11.66 2.75 25.12
CA LEU A 16 11.35 3.30 26.45
C LEU A 16 12.61 3.67 27.28
N SER A 17 13.79 3.19 26.91
CA SER A 17 15.03 3.48 27.63
C SER A 17 15.69 4.80 27.21
N ALA A 18 15.31 5.37 26.09
CA ALA A 18 15.74 6.69 25.69
C ALA A 18 14.99 7.74 26.54
N LYS A 19 15.72 8.65 27.19
CA LYS A 19 15.14 9.81 27.91
C LYS A 19 14.57 10.88 26.94
N ALA A 20 14.23 10.50 25.72
CA ALA A 20 13.67 11.38 24.70
C ALA A 20 12.22 11.76 25.09
N GLU A 21 11.88 13.00 24.90
CA GLU A 21 10.52 13.50 25.06
C GLU A 21 9.65 12.85 23.99
N ILE A 22 8.75 11.96 24.40
CA ILE A 22 7.79 11.31 23.49
C ILE A 22 6.59 12.24 23.34
N LYS A 23 6.27 12.63 22.12
CA LYS A 23 5.13 13.50 21.81
C LYS A 23 4.05 12.72 21.13
N PHE A 24 2.80 12.97 21.52
CA PHE A 24 1.65 12.50 20.76
C PHE A 24 1.65 13.20 19.40
N ALA A 25 1.45 12.44 18.37
CA ALA A 25 1.37 12.92 17.00
C ALA A 25 0.09 12.40 16.34
N TYR A 26 -0.45 13.20 15.46
CA TYR A 26 -1.55 12.82 14.60
C TYR A 26 -1.36 13.48 13.22
N GLU A 27 -1.89 12.85 12.22
CA GLU A 27 -1.99 13.39 10.88
C GLU A 27 -3.36 13.02 10.34
N ALA A 28 -4.04 13.97 9.74
CA ALA A 28 -5.34 13.75 9.13
C ALA A 28 -5.40 14.55 7.84
N GLY A 29 -5.83 13.92 6.78
CA GLY A 29 -5.89 14.57 5.49
C GLY A 29 -6.70 13.82 4.46
N ALA A 30 -6.67 14.32 3.25
CA ALA A 30 -7.25 13.66 2.11
C ALA A 30 -6.60 14.13 0.82
N GLU A 31 -6.45 13.23 -0.12
CA GLU A 31 -6.00 13.51 -1.48
C GLU A 31 -7.14 13.31 -2.48
N VAL A 32 -7.16 14.14 -3.51
CA VAL A 32 -7.94 13.91 -4.72
C VAL A 32 -6.97 13.56 -5.83
N VAL A 33 -7.05 12.36 -6.36
CA VAL A 33 -6.12 11.85 -7.37
C VAL A 33 -6.83 11.55 -8.68
N SER A 34 -6.21 11.92 -9.80
CA SER A 34 -6.75 11.64 -11.14
C SER A 34 -6.79 10.15 -11.46
N THR A 35 -5.93 9.39 -10.80
CA THR A 35 -5.73 7.95 -11.02
C THR A 35 -5.14 7.34 -9.76
N TYR A 36 -5.70 6.24 -9.29
CA TYR A 36 -5.09 5.47 -8.22
C TYR A 36 -4.06 4.50 -8.82
N ILE A 37 -2.80 4.74 -8.52
CA ILE A 37 -1.67 3.90 -8.91
C ILE A 37 -1.04 3.29 -7.66
N TRP A 38 -0.99 1.98 -7.60
CA TRP A 38 -0.35 1.25 -6.52
C TRP A 38 0.80 0.40 -7.08
N ARG A 39 2.03 0.71 -6.67
CA ARG A 39 3.26 -0.02 -7.06
C ARG A 39 3.41 -0.22 -8.58
N GLY A 40 3.08 0.82 -9.35
CA GLY A 40 3.13 0.80 -10.81
C GLY A 40 1.90 0.19 -11.49
N GLN A 41 0.93 -0.28 -10.71
CA GLN A 41 -0.32 -0.85 -11.22
C GLN A 41 -1.45 0.17 -11.16
N TYR A 42 -2.31 0.15 -12.17
CA TYR A 42 -3.54 0.94 -12.17
C TYR A 42 -4.60 0.25 -11.31
N ASN A 43 -5.01 0.88 -10.23
CA ASN A 43 -6.05 0.37 -9.32
C ASN A 43 -7.38 1.11 -9.44
N GLY A 44 -7.39 2.30 -10.03
CA GLY A 44 -8.63 3.05 -10.18
C GLY A 44 -8.46 4.37 -10.90
N ALA A 45 -9.58 4.94 -11.32
CA ALA A 45 -9.65 6.28 -11.91
C ALA A 45 -9.65 7.35 -10.80
N LEU A 46 -10.23 8.52 -11.10
CA LEU A 46 -10.41 9.62 -10.14
C LEU A 46 -10.95 9.10 -8.80
N SER A 47 -10.24 9.38 -7.73
CA SER A 47 -10.64 8.98 -6.38
C SER A 47 -10.35 10.05 -5.32
N LEU A 48 -11.10 9.99 -4.23
CA LEU A 48 -10.82 10.67 -2.97
C LEU A 48 -10.15 9.68 -2.03
N GLN A 49 -9.02 10.05 -1.45
CA GLN A 49 -8.21 9.20 -0.59
C GLN A 49 -7.99 9.85 0.78
N PRO A 50 -8.94 9.70 1.71
CA PRO A 50 -8.75 10.17 3.10
C PRO A 50 -7.76 9.30 3.84
N ASP A 51 -6.99 9.93 4.72
CA ASP A 51 -6.01 9.31 5.62
C ASP A 51 -6.15 9.88 7.03
N LEU A 52 -5.95 9.03 8.02
CA LEU A 52 -5.86 9.39 9.43
C LEU A 52 -4.84 8.52 10.12
N GLU A 53 -3.81 9.14 10.68
CA GLU A 53 -2.84 8.46 11.53
C GLU A 53 -2.75 9.10 12.92
N ILE A 54 -2.55 8.26 13.93
CA ILE A 54 -2.25 8.67 15.29
C ILE A 54 -1.05 7.88 15.82
N GLY A 55 -0.31 8.48 16.73
CA GLY A 55 0.84 7.78 17.29
C GLY A 55 1.70 8.62 18.21
N TYR A 56 2.95 8.27 18.26
CA TYR A 56 3.93 8.93 19.12
C TYR A 56 5.25 9.12 18.36
N ASP A 57 5.85 10.30 18.52
CA ASP A 57 7.18 10.62 18.01
C ASP A 57 8.15 10.86 19.16
N GLY A 58 9.31 10.23 19.05
CA GLY A 58 10.50 10.53 19.85
C GLY A 58 11.60 11.09 18.91
N GLU A 59 12.74 11.40 19.48
CA GLU A 59 13.87 11.99 18.74
C GLU A 59 14.32 11.15 17.53
N HIS A 60 14.33 9.81 17.67
CA HIS A 60 14.75 8.87 16.62
C HIS A 60 13.79 7.69 16.48
N THR A 61 12.58 7.83 17.00
CA THR A 61 11.61 6.74 17.00
C THR A 61 10.24 7.27 16.66
N SER A 62 9.43 6.49 15.94
CA SER A 62 8.01 6.77 15.80
C SER A 62 7.19 5.49 15.90
N LEU A 63 5.97 5.60 16.35
CA LEU A 63 4.95 4.55 16.34
C LEU A 63 3.69 5.16 15.78
N ARG A 64 3.13 4.58 14.74
CA ARG A 64 1.91 5.04 14.07
C ARG A 64 0.92 3.89 13.93
N ILE A 65 -0.34 4.23 14.00
CA ILE A 65 -1.45 3.43 13.54
C ILE A 65 -2.45 4.33 12.85
N GLY A 66 -2.95 3.90 11.70
CA GLY A 66 -3.84 4.71 10.89
C GLY A 66 -4.79 3.89 10.04
N ALA A 67 -5.62 4.62 9.33
CA ALA A 67 -6.52 4.11 8.33
C ALA A 67 -6.50 5.01 7.12
N TRP A 68 -6.34 4.41 5.97
CA TRP A 68 -6.43 5.04 4.67
C TRP A 68 -7.59 4.43 3.89
N ALA A 69 -8.18 5.18 2.98
CA ALA A 69 -9.18 4.64 2.08
C ALA A 69 -9.04 5.20 0.67
N SER A 70 -9.53 4.46 -0.33
CA SER A 70 -9.70 4.94 -1.70
C SER A 70 -11.15 4.82 -2.11
N ILE A 71 -11.75 5.95 -2.45
CA ILE A 71 -13.14 6.08 -2.84
C ILE A 71 -13.18 6.55 -4.28
N GLY A 72 -13.25 5.61 -5.23
CA GLY A 72 -13.24 5.90 -6.66
C GLY A 72 -14.51 6.61 -7.13
N ALA A 73 -14.40 7.53 -8.08
CA ALA A 73 -15.56 8.23 -8.64
C ALA A 73 -16.53 7.27 -9.35
N SER A 74 -16.03 6.18 -9.91
CA SER A 74 -16.85 5.10 -10.46
C SER A 74 -17.57 4.30 -9.38
N ASP A 75 -17.02 4.26 -8.18
CA ASP A 75 -17.56 3.55 -7.03
C ASP A 75 -18.54 4.43 -6.25
N TRP A 76 -18.40 5.76 -6.34
CA TRP A 76 -19.36 6.72 -5.77
C TRP A 76 -20.73 6.61 -6.42
N MET A 77 -20.74 6.26 -7.69
CA MET A 77 -21.93 6.30 -8.50
C MET A 77 -22.41 4.92 -8.93
N PHE A 78 -22.23 3.90 -8.12
CA PHE A 78 -23.06 2.75 -8.37
C PHE A 78 -22.43 1.64 -9.24
N ARG A 79 -21.66 0.79 -8.62
CA ARG A 79 -21.49 -0.53 -9.21
C ARG A 79 -22.84 -1.22 -9.30
N LYS A 80 -23.31 -1.39 -10.53
CA LYS A 80 -24.49 -2.19 -10.80
C LYS A 80 -24.16 -3.62 -10.41
N ASP A 81 -24.90 -4.15 -9.45
CA ASP A 81 -24.73 -5.50 -8.98
C ASP A 81 -24.73 -6.49 -10.16
N GLN A 82 -23.69 -7.29 -10.25
CA GLN A 82 -23.48 -8.23 -11.36
C GLN A 82 -23.89 -9.65 -10.98
N GLY A 83 -24.86 -9.89 -10.11
CA GLY A 83 -25.21 -11.26 -9.95
C GLY A 83 -26.31 -11.67 -8.97
N ASP A 84 -26.69 -10.87 -8.01
CA ASP A 84 -27.70 -11.30 -7.03
C ASP A 84 -29.15 -10.97 -7.42
N GLY A 85 -29.35 -10.32 -8.56
CA GLY A 85 -30.67 -9.98 -9.07
C GLY A 85 -31.39 -8.87 -8.30
N THR A 86 -30.77 -8.26 -7.29
CA THR A 86 -31.41 -7.21 -6.49
C THR A 86 -31.34 -5.84 -7.17
N GLY A 87 -30.46 -5.67 -8.14
CA GLY A 87 -30.22 -4.40 -8.82
C GLY A 87 -29.66 -3.32 -7.91
N LEU A 88 -29.26 -3.67 -6.69
CA LEU A 88 -28.66 -2.76 -5.74
C LEU A 88 -27.20 -2.52 -6.08
N THR A 89 -26.83 -1.29 -6.00
CA THR A 89 -25.50 -0.79 -6.21
C THR A 89 -24.76 -0.79 -4.89
N ARG A 90 -23.61 -1.45 -4.83
CA ARG A 90 -22.78 -1.46 -3.63
C ARG A 90 -21.69 -0.42 -3.76
N PHE A 91 -21.54 0.39 -2.73
CA PHE A 91 -20.37 1.20 -2.50
C PHE A 91 -19.26 0.30 -1.97
N MET A 92 -18.14 0.20 -2.68
CA MET A 92 -17.06 -0.73 -2.36
C MET A 92 -15.72 0.02 -2.38
N PRO A 93 -15.46 0.89 -1.39
CA PRO A 93 -14.16 1.53 -1.25
C PRO A 93 -13.11 0.50 -0.82
N GLU A 94 -11.86 0.78 -1.12
CA GLU A 94 -10.73 0.17 -0.44
C GLU A 94 -10.54 0.87 0.90
N VAL A 95 -10.32 0.11 1.97
CA VAL A 95 -10.00 0.61 3.31
C VAL A 95 -8.82 -0.17 3.84
N ASP A 96 -7.76 0.53 4.20
CA ASP A 96 -6.53 -0.04 4.70
C ASP A 96 -6.32 0.34 6.15
N ILE A 97 -5.89 -0.62 6.96
CA ILE A 97 -5.38 -0.37 8.30
C ILE A 97 -3.86 -0.47 8.24
N ILE A 98 -3.20 0.58 8.68
CA ILE A 98 -1.76 0.74 8.57
C ILE A 98 -1.16 0.80 9.97
N GLY A 99 -0.05 0.13 10.19
CA GLY A 99 0.71 0.25 11.42
C GLY A 99 2.19 0.27 11.13
N SER A 100 2.92 1.16 11.78
CA SER A 100 4.36 1.29 11.59
C SER A 100 5.10 1.62 12.88
N PHE A 101 6.34 1.19 12.94
CA PHE A 101 7.31 1.57 13.95
C PHE A 101 8.63 1.88 13.26
N SER A 102 9.25 3.00 13.64
CA SER A 102 10.58 3.36 13.15
C SER A 102 11.56 3.64 14.27
N VAL A 103 12.83 3.36 14.02
CA VAL A 103 13.94 3.64 14.92
C VAL A 103 15.24 3.79 14.14
N TYR A 104 15.89 4.95 14.20
CA TYR A 104 17.17 5.23 13.52
C TYR A 104 17.18 4.79 12.04
N GLY A 105 16.15 5.16 11.28
CA GLY A 105 16.01 4.82 9.85
C GLY A 105 15.49 3.40 9.57
N LEU A 106 15.54 2.48 10.54
CA LEU A 106 14.89 1.18 10.41
C LEU A 106 13.37 1.35 10.59
N ASN A 107 12.61 0.89 9.63
CA ASN A 107 11.16 0.93 9.63
C ASN A 107 10.61 -0.48 9.52
N VAL A 108 9.58 -0.79 10.27
CA VAL A 108 8.82 -2.04 10.15
C VAL A 108 7.33 -1.74 10.32
N GLY A 109 6.48 -2.50 9.64
CA GLY A 109 5.06 -2.26 9.77
C GLY A 109 4.21 -3.36 9.16
N PHE A 110 2.93 -3.08 9.12
CA PHE A 110 1.95 -3.88 8.43
C PHE A 110 0.92 -2.99 7.74
N ASN A 111 0.34 -3.52 6.65
CA ASN A 111 -0.82 -2.97 5.97
C ASN A 111 -1.86 -4.08 5.86
N HIS A 112 -3.11 -3.75 6.10
CA HIS A 112 -4.23 -4.66 5.91
C HIS A 112 -5.18 -4.01 4.91
N TYR A 113 -5.28 -4.60 3.74
CA TYR A 113 -6.07 -4.11 2.61
C TYR A 113 -7.45 -4.78 2.62
N TYR A 114 -8.51 -4.00 2.57
CA TYR A 114 -9.88 -4.49 2.54
C TYR A 114 -10.75 -3.74 1.54
N TYR A 115 -11.39 -4.45 0.63
CA TYR A 115 -12.14 -3.87 -0.48
C TYR A 115 -13.64 -3.68 -0.20
N CYS A 116 -14.10 -3.76 1.03
CA CYS A 116 -15.50 -3.55 1.46
C CYS A 116 -16.56 -4.30 0.62
N ASP A 117 -16.21 -5.45 0.08
CA ASP A 117 -17.05 -6.26 -0.81
C ASP A 117 -18.04 -7.15 -0.08
N GLY A 118 -18.04 -7.11 1.26
CA GLY A 118 -18.87 -7.93 2.14
C GLY A 118 -18.24 -9.26 2.53
N SER A 119 -17.04 -9.56 2.04
CA SER A 119 -16.24 -10.68 2.52
C SER A 119 -15.71 -10.42 3.94
N ASN A 120 -15.11 -11.44 4.56
CA ASN A 120 -14.56 -11.29 5.90
C ASN A 120 -13.43 -10.26 5.95
N PHE A 121 -13.55 -9.28 6.84
CA PHE A 121 -12.53 -8.23 7.03
C PHE A 121 -11.15 -8.82 7.36
N PHE A 122 -11.08 -9.74 8.33
CA PHE A 122 -9.86 -10.49 8.63
C PHE A 122 -10.04 -11.96 8.31
N SER A 123 -9.15 -12.50 7.50
CA SER A 123 -9.07 -13.93 7.29
C SER A 123 -7.62 -14.39 7.40
N TRP A 124 -7.35 -15.15 8.47
CA TRP A 124 -6.08 -15.86 8.67
C TRP A 124 -6.15 -17.28 8.10
N GLN A 125 -6.90 -17.46 7.04
CA GLN A 125 -7.22 -18.78 6.51
C GLN A 125 -5.98 -19.54 6.08
N LYS A 126 -6.01 -20.82 6.38
CA LYS A 126 -5.11 -21.81 5.81
C LYS A 126 -5.60 -22.16 4.40
N ASP A 127 -4.70 -22.71 3.61
CA ASP A 127 -4.88 -23.01 2.20
C ASP A 127 -6.19 -23.75 1.84
N ALA A 128 -6.72 -24.58 2.76
CA ALA A 128 -7.94 -25.37 2.55
C ALA A 128 -9.26 -24.57 2.65
N ASP A 129 -9.23 -23.39 3.29
CA ASP A 129 -10.43 -22.62 3.59
C ASP A 129 -10.58 -21.38 2.71
N LEU A 130 -9.89 -21.35 1.58
CA LEU A 130 -9.84 -20.20 0.68
C LEU A 130 -11.17 -19.92 0.03
N PHE A 131 -11.87 -20.99 -0.35
CA PHE A 131 -13.17 -20.94 -0.98
C PHE A 131 -14.23 -21.46 -0.03
N ASP A 132 -15.40 -20.86 -0.07
CA ASP A 132 -16.57 -21.34 0.63
C ASP A 132 -17.16 -22.60 -0.07
N GLU A 133 -18.24 -23.14 0.48
CA GLU A 133 -18.95 -24.28 -0.08
C GLU A 133 -19.56 -24.03 -1.48
N ASN A 134 -19.65 -22.75 -1.90
CA ASN A 134 -20.13 -22.33 -3.21
C ASN A 134 -18.98 -22.10 -4.21
N GLY A 135 -17.73 -22.21 -3.76
CA GLY A 135 -16.53 -21.92 -4.56
C GLY A 135 -16.19 -20.42 -4.67
N GLU A 136 -16.78 -19.59 -3.80
CA GLU A 136 -16.46 -18.16 -3.73
C GLU A 136 -15.34 -17.91 -2.71
N LEU A 137 -14.52 -16.88 -2.97
CA LEU A 137 -13.46 -16.47 -2.03
C LEU A 137 -14.07 -16.05 -0.68
N ASN A 138 -13.64 -16.66 0.38
CA ASN A 138 -14.05 -16.30 1.75
C ASN A 138 -13.61 -14.91 2.17
N THR A 139 -12.55 -14.39 1.54
CA THR A 139 -12.05 -13.04 1.74
C THR A 139 -11.34 -12.55 0.51
N THR A 140 -11.44 -11.24 0.23
CA THR A 140 -10.61 -10.52 -0.73
C THR A 140 -9.54 -9.70 -0.03
N SER A 141 -9.59 -9.61 1.31
CA SER A 141 -8.59 -8.88 2.09
C SER A 141 -7.23 -9.56 2.06
N THR A 142 -6.20 -8.74 2.17
CA THR A 142 -4.81 -9.20 2.32
C THR A 142 -4.11 -8.47 3.44
N THR A 143 -3.23 -9.16 4.15
CA THR A 143 -2.36 -8.55 5.16
C THR A 143 -0.91 -8.66 4.71
N GLU A 144 -0.25 -7.54 4.67
CA GLU A 144 1.15 -7.39 4.32
C GLU A 144 1.95 -7.00 5.55
N VAL A 145 3.15 -7.54 5.68
CA VAL A 145 4.18 -7.02 6.58
C VAL A 145 5.31 -6.44 5.77
N TRP A 146 5.98 -5.44 6.32
CA TRP A 146 7.09 -4.81 5.63
C TRP A 146 8.20 -4.40 6.57
N ALA A 147 9.39 -4.29 6.01
CA ALA A 147 10.57 -3.72 6.65
C ALA A 147 11.32 -2.87 5.64
N GLY A 148 11.90 -1.77 6.11
CA GLY A 148 12.64 -0.85 5.28
C GLY A 148 13.71 -0.10 6.04
N TYR A 149 14.51 0.65 5.29
CA TYR A 149 15.54 1.51 5.84
C TYR A 149 15.61 2.83 5.11
N ASN A 150 15.52 3.93 5.86
CA ASN A 150 15.73 5.27 5.37
C ASN A 150 17.16 5.71 5.69
N PHE A 151 17.96 5.90 4.67
CA PHE A 151 19.37 6.27 4.83
C PHE A 151 19.55 7.71 5.26
N GLY A 152 18.57 8.59 5.04
CA GLY A 152 18.58 9.99 5.45
C GLY A 152 18.69 10.17 6.95
N ASP A 153 18.04 9.31 7.72
CA ASP A 153 18.03 9.38 9.19
C ASP A 153 19.41 9.16 9.83
N VAL A 154 20.32 8.48 9.11
CA VAL A 154 21.65 8.16 9.62
C VAL A 154 22.75 8.96 8.93
N PHE A 155 22.62 9.15 7.61
CA PHE A 155 23.66 9.81 6.80
C PHE A 155 23.36 11.28 6.53
N GLY A 156 22.26 11.81 7.07
CA GLY A 156 21.78 13.17 6.93
C GLY A 156 20.74 13.33 5.82
N GLU A 157 19.89 14.32 5.96
CA GLU A 157 18.68 14.56 5.15
C GLU A 157 18.90 14.58 3.63
N LYS A 158 20.11 14.91 3.17
CA LYS A 158 20.45 14.87 1.75
C LYS A 158 20.64 13.47 1.18
N ALA A 159 20.70 12.45 2.03
CA ALA A 159 20.74 11.05 1.61
C ALA A 159 19.33 10.47 1.52
N GLY A 160 18.49 11.05 0.67
CA GLY A 160 17.10 10.65 0.48
C GLY A 160 16.87 9.24 -0.10
N ALA A 161 17.90 8.38 -0.03
CA ALA A 161 17.80 6.99 -0.46
C ALA A 161 17.05 6.15 0.57
N TYR A 162 16.23 5.23 0.08
CA TYR A 162 15.53 4.28 0.91
C TYR A 162 15.40 2.91 0.24
N PHE A 163 15.15 1.91 1.08
CA PHE A 163 14.87 0.53 0.68
C PHE A 163 13.67 0.03 1.49
N ASN A 164 12.72 -0.65 0.83
CA ASN A 164 11.62 -1.32 1.51
C ASN A 164 11.42 -2.72 0.93
N TRP A 165 11.02 -3.66 1.79
CA TRP A 165 10.59 -5.01 1.43
C TRP A 165 9.22 -5.28 2.03
N TYR A 166 8.29 -5.66 1.21
CA TYR A 166 6.92 -5.98 1.56
C TYR A 166 6.61 -7.44 1.24
N THR A 167 5.80 -8.10 2.06
CA THR A 167 5.38 -9.49 1.82
C THR A 167 3.97 -9.71 2.35
N ILE A 168 3.08 -10.27 1.51
CA ILE A 168 1.75 -10.68 1.93
C ILE A 168 1.86 -11.95 2.78
N VAL A 169 1.32 -11.91 4.00
CA VAL A 169 1.41 -13.00 4.98
C VAL A 169 0.07 -13.65 5.31
N ALA A 170 -1.05 -12.98 4.96
CA ALA A 170 -2.39 -13.50 5.20
C ALA A 170 -3.39 -12.97 4.16
N GLY A 171 -4.56 -13.60 4.08
CA GLY A 171 -5.63 -13.20 3.16
C GLY A 171 -5.51 -13.82 1.77
N ALA A 172 -6.08 -13.17 0.76
CA ALA A 172 -6.25 -13.67 -0.60
C ALA A 172 -4.97 -13.56 -1.45
N ASP A 173 -3.96 -14.38 -1.16
CA ASP A 173 -2.68 -14.40 -1.89
C ASP A 173 -2.21 -15.84 -2.12
N PHE A 174 -2.62 -16.45 -3.24
CA PHE A 174 -2.38 -17.87 -3.53
C PHE A 174 -2.00 -18.11 -4.98
N ASN A 175 -1.08 -19.05 -5.16
CA ASN A 175 -0.81 -19.71 -6.43
C ASN A 175 -1.45 -21.10 -6.43
N THR A 176 -1.72 -21.64 -7.61
CA THR A 176 -2.15 -23.03 -7.78
C THR A 176 -0.93 -23.89 -8.08
N ASP A 177 -0.75 -24.99 -7.36
CA ASP A 177 0.33 -25.94 -7.65
C ASP A 177 -0.01 -26.89 -8.81
N ASP A 178 0.92 -27.76 -9.17
CA ASP A 178 0.78 -28.73 -10.27
C ASP A 178 -0.38 -29.73 -10.07
N ASN A 179 -0.86 -29.89 -8.85
CA ASN A 179 -2.01 -30.76 -8.51
C ASN A 179 -3.33 -30.01 -8.51
N GLY A 180 -3.32 -28.69 -8.70
CA GLY A 180 -4.50 -27.82 -8.61
C GLY A 180 -4.78 -27.31 -7.20
N ASP A 181 -3.92 -27.60 -6.21
CA ASP A 181 -4.08 -27.16 -4.84
C ASP A 181 -3.62 -25.71 -4.66
N ALA A 182 -4.40 -24.92 -3.94
CA ALA A 182 -4.05 -23.55 -3.62
C ALA A 182 -2.92 -23.51 -2.56
N LYS A 183 -1.87 -22.76 -2.85
CA LYS A 183 -0.74 -22.52 -1.93
C LYS A 183 -0.48 -21.03 -1.82
N ARG A 184 -0.20 -20.58 -0.58
CA ARG A 184 0.16 -19.18 -0.35
C ARG A 184 1.34 -18.75 -1.24
N ALA A 185 1.15 -17.66 -1.96
CA ALA A 185 2.15 -17.16 -2.92
C ALA A 185 3.28 -16.40 -2.24
N TRP A 186 3.04 -15.83 -1.03
CA TRP A 186 3.97 -14.91 -0.37
C TRP A 186 4.36 -13.76 -1.28
N SER A 187 3.37 -13.21 -2.00
CA SER A 187 3.59 -12.11 -2.93
C SER A 187 4.41 -11.02 -2.26
N SER A 188 5.53 -10.66 -2.89
CA SER A 188 6.48 -9.73 -2.31
C SER A 188 6.85 -8.63 -3.28
N TYR A 189 7.16 -7.47 -2.71
CA TYR A 189 7.61 -6.30 -3.45
C TYR A 189 8.84 -5.70 -2.78
N ILE A 190 9.84 -5.42 -3.59
CA ILE A 190 11.06 -4.72 -3.18
C ILE A 190 11.04 -3.35 -3.83
N GLU A 191 11.32 -2.34 -3.05
CA GLU A 191 11.35 -0.96 -3.49
C GLU A 191 12.69 -0.31 -3.13
N LEU A 192 13.29 0.32 -4.12
CA LEU A 192 14.43 1.21 -3.97
C LEU A 192 14.00 2.60 -4.43
N GLY A 193 14.31 3.61 -3.66
CA GLY A 193 13.97 4.97 -4.03
C GLY A 193 15.02 5.97 -3.60
N TYR A 194 14.90 7.14 -4.20
CA TYR A 194 15.67 8.32 -3.84
C TYR A 194 14.81 9.56 -4.02
N ASP A 195 14.66 10.33 -2.95
CA ASP A 195 13.94 11.60 -2.95
C ASP A 195 14.91 12.75 -2.67
N TYR A 196 14.77 13.83 -3.40
CA TYR A 196 15.54 15.05 -3.20
C TYR A 196 14.59 16.22 -2.99
N THR A 197 14.69 16.85 -1.82
CA THR A 197 13.85 17.98 -1.43
C THR A 197 14.64 19.29 -1.44
N TRP A 198 14.10 20.28 -2.15
CA TRP A 198 14.50 21.68 -2.03
C TRP A 198 13.62 22.37 -1.00
N GLU A 199 14.01 22.32 0.27
CA GLU A 199 13.23 22.84 1.40
C GLU A 199 12.83 24.31 1.23
N ASN A 200 13.74 25.15 0.72
CA ASN A 200 13.50 26.58 0.53
C ASN A 200 12.37 26.91 -0.45
N VAL A 201 11.94 25.96 -1.24
CA VAL A 201 10.85 26.12 -2.21
C VAL A 201 9.76 25.04 -2.03
N GLY A 202 9.92 24.11 -1.09
CA GLY A 202 8.96 23.02 -0.82
C GLY A 202 8.73 22.13 -2.05
N ILE A 203 9.80 21.80 -2.80
CA ILE A 203 9.71 20.91 -3.97
C ILE A 203 10.51 19.65 -3.69
N THR A 204 9.89 18.51 -3.92
CA THR A 204 10.54 17.19 -3.88
C THR A 204 10.46 16.53 -5.25
N LEU A 205 11.59 16.01 -5.70
CA LEU A 205 11.67 15.09 -6.85
C LEU A 205 12.12 13.73 -6.36
N GLY A 206 11.39 12.70 -6.76
CA GLY A 206 11.66 11.32 -6.40
C GLY A 206 11.81 10.41 -7.61
N ALA A 207 12.62 9.38 -7.45
CA ALA A 207 12.74 8.26 -8.39
C ALA A 207 12.60 6.94 -7.62
N GLN A 208 11.90 5.97 -8.19
CA GLN A 208 11.60 4.71 -7.54
C GLN A 208 11.74 3.55 -8.52
N LEU A 209 12.33 2.46 -8.05
CA LEU A 209 12.41 1.17 -8.73
C LEU A 209 11.75 0.12 -7.86
N GLY A 210 10.72 -0.54 -8.40
CA GLY A 210 9.98 -1.58 -7.74
C GLY A 210 10.05 -2.90 -8.49
N MET A 211 10.14 -4.00 -7.76
CA MET A 211 10.25 -5.34 -8.33
C MET A 211 9.59 -6.40 -7.46
N SER A 212 9.02 -7.39 -8.11
CA SER A 212 8.53 -8.62 -7.49
C SER A 212 9.62 -9.70 -7.62
N PRO A 213 10.17 -10.24 -6.51
CA PRO A 213 11.34 -11.11 -6.56
C PRO A 213 11.06 -12.54 -7.05
N TRP A 214 9.80 -12.96 -7.04
CA TRP A 214 9.36 -14.29 -7.50
C TRP A 214 7.94 -14.25 -8.04
N ALA A 215 7.41 -15.39 -8.43
CA ALA A 215 6.03 -15.51 -8.93
C ALA A 215 5.03 -14.95 -7.93
N SER A 216 4.14 -14.09 -8.40
CA SER A 216 3.15 -13.41 -7.59
C SER A 216 1.86 -13.20 -8.37
N PRO A 217 0.72 -13.71 -7.89
CA PRO A 217 -0.58 -13.41 -8.46
C PRO A 217 -0.94 -11.93 -8.28
N LEU A 218 -0.49 -11.30 -7.20
CA LEU A 218 -0.76 -9.90 -6.91
C LEU A 218 -0.11 -8.95 -7.93
N TYR A 219 1.09 -9.29 -8.42
CA TYR A 219 1.79 -8.51 -9.45
C TYR A 219 1.68 -9.13 -10.84
N GLY A 220 0.97 -10.26 -10.98
CA GLY A 220 0.72 -10.93 -12.26
C GLY A 220 1.97 -11.48 -12.94
N ASN A 221 3.03 -11.80 -12.20
CA ASN A 221 4.28 -12.30 -12.73
C ASN A 221 4.55 -13.76 -12.31
N GLU A 222 5.15 -14.55 -13.21
CA GLU A 222 5.51 -15.97 -12.99
C GLU A 222 6.92 -16.16 -12.42
N LYS A 223 7.73 -15.12 -12.42
CA LYS A 223 9.14 -15.11 -11.98
C LYS A 223 9.51 -13.69 -11.57
N PHE A 224 10.79 -13.46 -11.26
CA PHE A 224 11.27 -12.10 -11.04
C PHE A 224 10.80 -11.12 -12.13
N ALA A 225 10.27 -9.98 -11.71
CA ALA A 225 9.76 -8.94 -12.59
C ALA A 225 10.07 -7.54 -12.04
N VAL A 226 10.38 -6.61 -12.92
CA VAL A 226 10.39 -5.17 -12.61
C VAL A 226 8.99 -4.63 -12.85
N THR A 227 8.28 -4.29 -11.78
CA THR A 227 6.86 -3.93 -11.82
C THR A 227 6.62 -2.43 -11.73
N ASN A 228 7.64 -1.65 -11.34
CA ASN A 228 7.49 -0.21 -11.20
C ASN A 228 8.82 0.50 -11.44
N ILE A 229 8.83 1.44 -12.38
CA ILE A 229 9.85 2.47 -12.51
C ILE A 229 9.10 3.79 -12.52
N SER A 230 9.28 4.64 -11.51
CA SER A 230 8.52 5.88 -11.42
C SER A 230 9.39 7.09 -11.13
N LEU A 231 8.90 8.22 -11.62
CA LEU A 231 9.35 9.56 -11.26
C LEU A 231 8.20 10.27 -10.56
N LYS A 232 8.52 10.93 -9.46
CA LYS A 232 7.57 11.65 -8.61
C LYS A 232 7.97 13.11 -8.54
N PHE A 233 6.99 13.97 -8.50
CA PHE A 233 7.10 15.39 -8.20
C PHE A 233 6.11 15.72 -7.10
N ASN A 234 6.54 16.48 -6.11
CA ASN A 234 5.66 17.04 -5.09
C ASN A 234 6.03 18.52 -4.86
N LYS A 235 5.01 19.33 -4.61
CA LYS A 235 5.13 20.74 -4.22
C LYS A 235 4.18 21.02 -3.06
N GLU A 236 4.74 21.42 -1.94
CA GLU A 236 4.01 21.71 -0.71
C GLU A 236 3.91 23.23 -0.45
N TRP A 237 2.80 23.63 0.18
CA TRP A 237 2.53 24.97 0.68
C TRP A 237 1.94 24.91 2.07
N GLU A 238 2.56 25.61 3.00
CA GLU A 238 2.01 25.83 4.32
C GLU A 238 0.94 26.95 4.28
N VAL A 239 -0.28 26.65 4.69
CA VAL A 239 -1.41 27.58 4.71
C VAL A 239 -2.07 27.57 6.09
N GLY A 240 -1.57 28.38 7.00
CA GLY A 240 -2.01 28.38 8.39
C GLY A 240 -1.65 27.08 9.10
N PRO A 241 -2.61 26.32 9.65
CA PRO A 241 -2.36 25.03 10.27
C PRO A 241 -2.38 23.85 9.26
N CYS A 242 -2.58 24.14 7.98
CA CYS A 242 -2.77 23.11 6.96
C CYS A 242 -1.58 23.11 6.00
N THR A 243 -1.23 21.92 5.51
CA THR A 243 -0.36 21.74 4.34
C THR A 243 -1.21 21.39 3.13
N ILE A 244 -0.96 22.07 2.03
CA ILE A 244 -1.54 21.72 0.72
C ILE A 244 -0.40 21.19 -0.12
N ASP A 245 -0.57 20.04 -0.74
CA ASP A 245 0.39 19.49 -1.67
C ASP A 245 -0.20 19.25 -3.06
N LEU A 246 0.58 19.53 -4.08
CA LEU A 246 0.32 19.16 -5.46
C LEU A 246 1.38 18.16 -5.88
N PHE A 247 0.96 17.00 -6.30
CA PHE A 247 1.89 15.99 -6.75
C PHE A 247 1.54 15.43 -8.13
N ALA A 248 2.57 14.89 -8.77
CA ALA A 248 2.43 14.14 -10.00
C ALA A 248 3.39 12.95 -10.00
N GLN A 249 2.97 11.84 -10.57
CA GLN A 249 3.83 10.68 -10.78
C GLN A 249 3.60 10.11 -12.17
N ALA A 250 4.70 9.70 -12.80
CA ALA A 250 4.70 8.86 -13.98
C ALA A 250 5.35 7.52 -13.64
N SER A 251 4.67 6.43 -13.94
CA SER A 251 5.12 5.07 -13.64
C SER A 251 5.11 4.22 -14.89
N VAL A 252 6.17 3.44 -15.09
CA VAL A 252 6.25 2.40 -16.10
C VAL A 252 6.29 1.04 -15.40
N ASN A 253 5.41 0.12 -15.81
CA ASN A 253 5.47 -1.29 -15.43
C ASN A 253 6.04 -2.09 -16.63
N PRO A 254 7.36 -2.38 -16.65
CA PRO A 254 8.01 -2.96 -17.82
C PRO A 254 7.54 -4.37 -18.16
N ASP A 255 7.32 -5.17 -17.14
CA ASP A 255 6.91 -6.57 -17.32
C ASP A 255 5.40 -6.71 -17.53
N GLY A 256 4.64 -5.69 -17.16
CA GLY A 256 3.20 -5.63 -17.36
C GLY A 256 2.46 -6.74 -16.62
N ILE A 257 1.20 -6.51 -16.32
CA ILE A 257 0.36 -7.56 -15.75
C ILE A 257 0.00 -8.54 -16.87
N ASN A 258 0.36 -9.82 -16.74
CA ASN A 258 -0.11 -10.84 -17.66
C ASN A 258 -1.59 -11.10 -17.40
N LYS A 259 -2.43 -10.93 -18.44
CA LYS A 259 -3.90 -11.04 -18.36
C LYS A 259 -4.39 -12.36 -17.78
N GLU A 260 -3.64 -13.44 -17.97
CA GLU A 260 -4.07 -14.80 -17.60
C GLU A 260 -3.93 -15.08 -16.11
N ASN A 261 -3.04 -14.36 -15.40
CA ASN A 261 -2.69 -14.63 -14.00
C ASN A 261 -3.10 -13.50 -13.04
N CYS A 262 -3.79 -12.48 -13.51
CA CYS A 262 -4.17 -11.35 -12.68
C CYS A 262 -5.51 -11.63 -11.97
N PHE A 263 -5.48 -11.75 -10.64
CA PHE A 263 -6.67 -11.81 -9.78
C PHE A 263 -7.42 -10.49 -9.67
N ILE A 264 -6.90 -9.42 -10.26
CA ILE A 264 -7.52 -8.11 -10.21
C ILE A 264 -8.73 -8.09 -11.13
N TRP A 265 -9.91 -8.27 -10.51
CA TRP A 265 -11.25 -7.88 -10.94
C TRP A 265 -11.56 -7.89 -12.46
N LYS A 266 -12.38 -8.83 -12.88
CA LYS A 266 -13.18 -8.73 -14.10
C LYS A 266 -14.23 -7.63 -13.96
N ALA A 267 -13.82 -6.36 -14.00
CA ALA A 267 -14.74 -5.27 -14.28
C ALA A 267 -14.72 -5.05 -15.80
N GLY A 268 -15.78 -5.31 -16.42
CA GLY A 268 -16.30 -5.23 -17.80
C GLY A 268 -15.52 -4.56 -18.93
N ASP A 269 -14.31 -4.04 -18.76
CA ASP A 269 -13.54 -3.41 -19.82
C ASP A 269 -12.10 -3.94 -19.85
N GLU A 270 -11.89 -4.95 -20.69
CA GLU A 270 -10.60 -5.66 -20.86
C GLU A 270 -9.42 -4.76 -21.27
N LYS A 271 -9.64 -3.50 -21.60
CA LYS A 271 -8.62 -2.58 -22.12
C LYS A 271 -7.80 -1.85 -21.08
N LEU A 272 -8.23 -1.77 -19.83
CA LEU A 272 -7.60 -0.94 -18.79
C LEU A 272 -6.46 -1.64 -18.03
N TYR A 273 -6.42 -2.96 -18.00
CA TYR A 273 -5.56 -3.73 -17.09
C TYR A 273 -4.11 -3.98 -17.54
N ASN A 274 -3.74 -3.57 -18.76
CA ASN A 274 -2.38 -3.75 -19.30
C ASN A 274 -1.68 -2.42 -19.61
N GLN A 275 -1.94 -1.40 -18.85
CA GLN A 275 -1.23 -0.14 -19.04
C GLN A 275 0.20 -0.29 -18.54
N LYS A 276 1.16 -0.31 -19.46
CA LYS A 276 2.58 -0.26 -19.15
C LYS A 276 3.02 1.11 -18.65
N LEU A 277 2.29 2.15 -19.00
CA LEU A 277 2.54 3.53 -18.59
C LEU A 277 1.32 4.06 -17.84
N ASN A 278 1.53 4.48 -16.61
CA ASN A 278 0.53 5.07 -15.74
C ASN A 278 0.97 6.46 -15.32
N GLY A 279 0.01 7.35 -15.09
CA GLY A 279 0.28 8.68 -14.59
C GLY A 279 -0.80 9.11 -13.59
N VAL A 280 -0.41 9.86 -12.57
CA VAL A 280 -1.31 10.47 -11.61
C VAL A 280 -0.93 11.94 -11.39
N ILE A 281 -1.95 12.75 -11.20
CA ILE A 281 -1.84 14.11 -10.64
C ILE A 281 -2.81 14.13 -9.46
N GLY A 282 -2.36 14.62 -8.33
CA GLY A 282 -3.16 14.70 -7.11
C GLY A 282 -2.98 16.03 -6.40
N LEU A 283 -3.97 16.33 -5.57
CA LEU A 283 -3.98 17.48 -4.66
C LEU A 283 -4.37 16.97 -3.27
N GLY A 284 -3.49 17.21 -2.30
CA GLY A 284 -3.66 16.81 -0.92
C GLY A 284 -3.92 18.00 0.01
N PHE A 285 -4.59 17.71 1.13
CA PHE A 285 -4.89 18.64 2.23
C PHE A 285 -4.64 17.92 3.54
N TRP A 286 -3.72 18.46 4.37
CA TRP A 286 -3.24 17.83 5.59
C TRP A 286 -3.31 18.76 6.79
N PHE A 287 -3.56 18.18 7.99
CA PHE A 287 -3.72 18.91 9.25
C PHE A 287 -2.87 18.32 10.35
#